data_c258116aa41b560536ee293aafb45b70
#
_entry.id   c258116aa41b560536ee293aafb45b70
#
_cell.length_a   1.000
_cell.length_b   1.000
_cell.length_c   1.000
_cell.angle_alpha   90.00
_cell.angle_beta   90.00
_cell.angle_gamma   90.00
#
_symmetry.space_group_name_H-M   'P 1'
#
loop_
_entity.id
_entity.type
_entity.pdbx_description
1 polymer ?
#
loop_
_entity_poly.entity_id
_entity_poly.type
_entity_poly.pdbx_seq_one_letter_code
_entity_poly.pdbx_strand_id
1 'polypeptide(L)'
;MDDARIWEMEAELWHGGAEVYERLIDHDVVMALPEDPFVYSREAAIKAVTNTPRWDKVDFSSQQVIRPQEGLIAIAYCAEARRGEESYSAYCTTTMRRVEHDVWRVVQHSQVVPPSPLGNDHRAR
;
A
#
# COMPACT_ATOMS: atom_id res chain seq x y z
N MET A 1 4.59 -16.67 -5.80
CA MET A 1 3.77 -16.37 -4.60
C MET A 1 2.30 -16.48 -5.00
N ASP A 2 1.50 -17.23 -4.25
CA ASP A 2 0.10 -17.37 -4.60
C ASP A 2 -0.72 -16.15 -4.14
N ASP A 3 -1.94 -16.08 -4.60
CA ASP A 3 -2.79 -14.92 -4.33
C ASP A 3 -3.03 -14.72 -2.84
N ALA A 4 -3.30 -15.77 -2.09
CA ALA A 4 -3.57 -15.64 -0.67
C ALA A 4 -2.40 -14.99 0.05
N ARG A 5 -1.19 -15.41 -0.27
CA ARG A 5 0.02 -14.85 0.35
C ARG A 5 0.24 -13.41 -0.07
N ILE A 6 -0.07 -13.06 -1.30
CA ILE A 6 0.01 -11.68 -1.78
C ILE A 6 -0.85 -10.77 -0.91
N TRP A 7 -2.10 -11.16 -0.69
CA TRP A 7 -3.04 -10.32 0.06
C TRP A 7 -2.74 -10.28 1.55
N GLU A 8 -2.19 -11.36 2.10
CA GLU A 8 -1.70 -11.36 3.48
C GLU A 8 -0.56 -10.37 3.64
N MET A 9 0.38 -10.38 2.71
CA MET A 9 1.51 -9.46 2.73
C MET A 9 1.06 -8.01 2.58
N GLU A 10 0.09 -7.77 1.68
CA GLU A 10 -0.45 -6.44 1.51
C GLU A 10 -1.15 -5.95 2.77
N ALA A 11 -1.90 -6.81 3.44
CA ALA A 11 -2.56 -6.44 4.69
C ALA A 11 -1.55 -6.04 5.76
N GLU A 12 -0.38 -6.69 5.79
CA GLU A 12 0.65 -6.32 6.74
C GLU A 12 1.15 -4.89 6.56
N LEU A 13 1.12 -4.36 5.35
CA LEU A 13 1.49 -2.96 5.11
C LEU A 13 0.49 -2.00 5.76
N TRP A 14 -0.75 -2.42 5.93
CA TRP A 14 -1.78 -1.58 6.54
C TRP A 14 -1.78 -1.69 8.06
N HIS A 15 -1.49 -2.87 8.60
CA HIS A 15 -1.54 -3.13 10.04
C HIS A 15 -0.20 -2.94 10.73
N GLY A 16 0.90 -3.18 10.03
CA GLY A 16 2.22 -3.26 10.64
C GLY A 16 2.89 -1.92 10.84
N GLY A 17 3.77 -1.87 11.81
CA GLY A 17 4.59 -0.70 12.09
C GLY A 17 5.96 -0.77 11.44
N ALA A 18 6.93 -0.10 12.06
CA ALA A 18 8.27 0.03 11.50
C ALA A 18 8.95 -1.31 11.21
N GLU A 19 8.83 -2.28 12.12
CA GLU A 19 9.48 -3.59 11.93
C GLU A 19 8.96 -4.30 10.69
N VAL A 20 7.66 -4.23 10.46
CA VAL A 20 7.04 -4.86 9.30
C VAL A 20 7.51 -4.15 8.03
N TYR A 21 7.53 -2.83 8.05
CA TYR A 21 7.98 -2.05 6.89
C TYR A 21 9.45 -2.35 6.56
N GLU A 22 10.31 -2.42 7.57
CA GLU A 22 11.73 -2.74 7.34
C GLU A 22 11.90 -4.10 6.66
N ARG A 23 11.03 -5.05 6.97
CA ARG A 23 11.08 -6.39 6.40
C ARG A 23 10.44 -6.47 5.03
N LEU A 24 9.35 -5.74 4.82
CA LEU A 24 8.54 -5.91 3.60
C LEU A 24 8.93 -4.97 2.46
N ILE A 25 9.44 -3.78 2.75
CA ILE A 25 9.72 -2.83 1.67
C ILE A 25 11.17 -2.90 1.21
N ASP A 26 11.35 -2.72 -0.08
CA ASP A 26 12.67 -2.80 -0.71
C ASP A 26 13.47 -1.54 -0.38
N HIS A 27 14.81 -1.63 -0.50
CA HIS A 27 15.67 -0.47 -0.30
C HIS A 27 15.35 0.65 -1.28
N ASP A 28 14.93 0.29 -2.47
CA ASP A 28 14.63 1.26 -3.54
C ASP A 28 13.13 1.54 -3.66
N VAL A 29 12.37 1.29 -2.60
CA VAL A 29 10.94 1.51 -2.63
C VAL A 29 10.59 2.98 -2.84
N VAL A 30 9.52 3.22 -3.59
CA VAL A 30 8.90 4.54 -3.67
C VAL A 30 7.43 4.41 -3.37
N MET A 31 6.86 5.39 -2.70
CA MET A 31 5.44 5.41 -2.40
C MET A 31 4.85 6.78 -2.70
N ALA A 32 3.60 6.80 -3.13
CA ALA A 32 2.84 8.02 -3.30
C ALA A 32 1.59 7.92 -2.44
N LEU A 33 1.46 8.78 -1.46
CA LEU A 33 0.39 8.74 -0.47
C LEU A 33 -0.26 10.11 -0.37
N PRO A 34 -1.54 10.19 0.03
CA PRO A 34 -2.24 11.47 0.09
C PRO A 34 -1.96 12.26 1.38
N GLU A 35 -0.72 12.27 1.82
CA GLU A 35 -0.29 12.97 3.02
C GLU A 35 1.13 13.47 2.81
N ASP A 36 1.40 14.69 3.28
CA ASP A 36 2.71 15.30 3.14
C ASP A 36 3.80 14.37 3.71
N PRO A 37 4.89 14.12 2.97
CA PRO A 37 5.38 14.82 1.77
C PRO A 37 4.88 14.24 0.43
N PHE A 38 3.86 13.42 0.44
CA PHE A 38 3.20 12.81 -0.71
C PHE A 38 4.04 11.78 -1.46
N VAL A 39 5.31 12.03 -1.68
CA VAL A 39 6.23 11.07 -2.31
C VAL A 39 7.23 10.65 -1.24
N TYR A 40 7.28 9.34 -0.97
CA TYR A 40 8.03 8.79 0.16
C TYR A 40 9.15 7.89 -0.32
N SER A 41 10.33 8.09 0.26
CA SER A 41 11.43 7.13 0.18
C SER A 41 11.21 6.06 1.26
N ARG A 42 12.10 5.06 1.28
CA ARG A 42 12.07 4.05 2.34
C ARG A 42 12.14 4.69 3.73
N GLU A 43 13.08 5.61 3.93
CA GLU A 43 13.24 6.25 5.23
C GLU A 43 12.01 7.04 5.64
N ALA A 44 11.44 7.79 4.70
CA ALA A 44 10.24 8.56 4.97
C ALA A 44 9.06 7.68 5.30
N ALA A 45 8.91 6.54 4.61
CA ALA A 45 7.82 5.61 4.86
C ALA A 45 7.94 4.96 6.24
N ILE A 46 9.14 4.53 6.62
CA ILE A 46 9.36 3.92 7.93
C ILE A 46 9.11 4.94 9.05
N LYS A 47 9.59 6.15 8.85
CA LYS A 47 9.37 7.23 9.83
C LYS A 47 7.87 7.51 10.00
N ALA A 48 7.14 7.55 8.91
CA ALA A 48 5.71 7.84 8.94
C ALA A 48 4.95 6.78 9.74
N VAL A 49 5.22 5.49 9.50
CA VAL A 49 4.50 4.43 10.23
C VAL A 49 4.93 4.36 11.70
N THR A 50 6.15 4.78 12.01
CA THR A 50 6.61 4.83 13.38
C THR A 50 5.80 5.83 14.20
N ASN A 51 5.39 6.92 13.58
CA ASN A 51 4.71 8.03 14.25
C ASN A 51 3.20 8.05 14.06
N THR A 52 2.65 7.04 13.40
CA THR A 52 1.21 7.02 13.08
C THR A 52 0.57 5.75 13.61
N PRO A 53 -0.55 5.85 14.33
CA PRO A 53 -1.30 4.66 14.72
C PRO A 53 -1.69 3.85 13.49
N ARG A 54 -1.57 2.54 13.57
CA ARG A 54 -1.88 1.69 12.43
C ARG A 54 -3.36 1.33 12.43
N TRP A 55 -3.83 0.85 11.29
CA TRP A 55 -5.23 0.53 11.10
C TRP A 55 -5.58 -0.77 11.80
N ASP A 56 -6.74 -0.79 12.47
CA ASP A 56 -7.19 -1.98 13.18
C ASP A 56 -7.79 -3.00 12.24
N LYS A 57 -8.50 -2.51 11.23
CA LYS A 57 -9.17 -3.37 10.27
C LYS A 57 -8.99 -2.80 8.87
N VAL A 58 -8.75 -3.66 7.89
CA VAL A 58 -8.72 -3.26 6.50
C VAL A 58 -9.41 -4.32 5.65
N ASP A 59 -10.27 -3.88 4.75
CA ASP A 59 -10.95 -4.75 3.81
C ASP A 59 -10.54 -4.36 2.40
N PHE A 60 -10.20 -5.35 1.60
CA PHE A 60 -9.82 -5.13 0.20
C PHE A 60 -10.94 -5.61 -0.71
N SER A 61 -11.22 -4.83 -1.75
CA SER A 61 -12.21 -5.20 -2.77
C SER A 61 -11.69 -4.80 -4.14
N SER A 62 -12.39 -5.23 -5.19
CA SER A 62 -11.99 -4.98 -6.58
C SER A 62 -10.54 -5.38 -6.84
N GLN A 63 -10.16 -6.51 -6.29
CA GLN A 63 -8.76 -6.96 -6.27
C GLN A 63 -8.33 -7.50 -7.63
N GLN A 64 -7.19 -6.99 -8.10
CA GLN A 64 -6.58 -7.42 -9.37
C GLN A 64 -5.13 -7.78 -9.12
N VAL A 65 -4.69 -8.87 -9.72
CA VAL A 65 -3.30 -9.33 -9.63
C VAL A 65 -2.78 -9.59 -11.03
N ILE A 66 -1.62 -9.04 -11.35
CA ILE A 66 -0.95 -9.39 -12.59
C ILE A 66 0.48 -9.84 -12.29
N ARG A 67 0.97 -10.74 -13.12
CA ARG A 67 2.34 -11.27 -13.04
C ARG A 67 2.99 -11.05 -14.39
N PRO A 68 3.45 -9.81 -14.66
CA PRO A 68 3.92 -9.45 -16.02
C PRO A 68 5.17 -10.19 -16.43
N GLN A 69 5.96 -10.63 -15.49
CA GLN A 69 7.14 -11.45 -15.75
C GLN A 69 7.49 -12.19 -14.48
N GLU A 70 8.37 -13.17 -14.60
CA GLU A 70 8.82 -13.91 -13.43
C GLU A 70 9.48 -12.96 -12.43
N GLY A 71 9.16 -13.12 -11.16
CA GLY A 71 9.74 -12.30 -10.11
C GLY A 71 9.13 -10.92 -9.97
N LEU A 72 8.03 -10.64 -10.66
CA LEU A 72 7.38 -9.34 -10.61
C LEU A 72 5.87 -9.52 -10.50
N ILE A 73 5.28 -8.86 -9.49
CA ILE A 73 3.84 -8.90 -9.25
C ILE A 73 3.35 -7.47 -9.07
N ALA A 74 2.25 -7.14 -9.72
CA ALA A 74 1.60 -5.85 -9.49
C ALA A 74 0.14 -6.10 -9.13
N ILE A 75 -0.37 -5.36 -8.14
CA ILE A 75 -1.75 -5.50 -7.70
C ILE A 75 -2.42 -4.13 -7.66
N ALA A 76 -3.73 -4.15 -7.79
CA ALA A 76 -4.56 -2.96 -7.63
C ALA A 76 -5.80 -3.37 -6.85
N TYR A 77 -6.31 -2.48 -6.02
CA TYR A 77 -7.46 -2.81 -5.20
C TYR A 77 -8.06 -1.54 -4.59
N CYS A 78 -9.24 -1.71 -4.03
CA CYS A 78 -9.89 -0.68 -3.22
C CYS A 78 -9.73 -1.11 -1.77
N ALA A 79 -9.30 -0.19 -0.91
CA ALA A 79 -9.14 -0.47 0.51
C ALA A 79 -10.11 0.36 1.32
N GLU A 80 -10.68 -0.26 2.37
CA GLU A 80 -11.45 0.44 3.39
C GLU A 80 -10.86 0.06 4.74
N ALA A 81 -10.35 1.05 5.45
CA ALA A 81 -9.63 0.84 6.70
C ALA A 81 -10.31 1.58 7.84
N ARG A 82 -10.17 1.02 9.04
CA ARG A 82 -10.75 1.60 10.25
C ARG A 82 -9.78 1.53 11.42
N ARG A 83 -9.83 2.54 12.25
CA ARG A 83 -9.22 2.51 13.58
C ARG A 83 -10.08 3.38 14.49
N GLY A 84 -10.60 2.78 15.56
CA GLY A 84 -11.59 3.47 16.39
C GLY A 84 -12.78 3.89 15.55
N GLU A 85 -13.13 5.17 15.59
CA GLU A 85 -14.23 5.71 14.79
C GLU A 85 -13.76 6.30 13.47
N GLU A 86 -12.46 6.29 13.24
CA GLU A 86 -11.88 6.82 12.01
C GLU A 86 -12.00 5.81 10.89
N SER A 87 -12.40 6.26 9.71
CA SER A 87 -12.45 5.42 8.52
C SER A 87 -11.72 6.09 7.37
N TYR A 88 -11.17 5.28 6.47
CA TYR A 88 -10.35 5.75 5.37
C TYR A 88 -10.55 4.83 4.17
N SER A 89 -10.75 5.41 3.00
CA SER A 89 -10.91 4.65 1.76
C SER A 89 -9.90 5.13 0.74
N ALA A 90 -9.35 4.20 -0.03
CA ALA A 90 -8.36 4.55 -1.06
C ALA A 90 -8.38 3.53 -2.18
N TYR A 91 -8.01 3.98 -3.37
CA TYR A 91 -7.67 3.11 -4.49
C TYR A 91 -6.16 2.95 -4.48
N CYS A 92 -5.69 1.72 -4.53
CA CYS A 92 -4.29 1.42 -4.25
C CYS A 92 -3.64 0.57 -5.33
N THR A 93 -2.33 0.76 -5.49
CA THR A 93 -1.51 -0.16 -6.26
C THR A 93 -0.28 -0.53 -5.47
N THR A 94 0.24 -1.73 -5.68
CA THR A 94 1.48 -2.18 -5.08
C THR A 94 2.22 -3.04 -6.09
N THR A 95 3.52 -2.83 -6.20
CA THR A 95 4.38 -3.65 -7.03
C THR A 95 5.41 -4.33 -6.14
N MET A 96 5.57 -5.63 -6.32
CA MET A 96 6.48 -6.46 -5.53
C MET A 96 7.45 -7.16 -6.46
N ARG A 97 8.69 -7.33 -5.99
CA ARG A 97 9.68 -8.12 -6.73
C ARG A 97 10.28 -9.19 -5.84
N ARG A 98 10.68 -10.29 -6.46
CA ARG A 98 11.41 -11.34 -5.75
C ARG A 98 12.88 -10.94 -5.72
N VAL A 99 13.44 -10.82 -4.53
CA VAL A 99 14.85 -10.42 -4.36
C VAL A 99 15.76 -11.60 -4.22
N GLU A 100 15.24 -12.73 -3.74
CA GLU A 100 15.94 -13.99 -3.71
C GLU A 100 14.91 -15.10 -3.51
N HIS A 101 15.35 -16.34 -3.45
CA HIS A 101 14.46 -17.48 -3.37
C HIS A 101 13.34 -17.25 -2.33
N ASP A 102 12.12 -17.18 -2.81
CA ASP A 102 10.92 -17.06 -1.99
C ASP A 102 10.85 -15.80 -1.08
N VAL A 103 11.70 -14.81 -1.33
CA VAL A 103 11.66 -13.54 -0.59
C VAL A 103 11.21 -12.43 -1.53
N TRP A 104 10.08 -11.81 -1.19
CA TRP A 104 9.47 -10.76 -1.99
C TRP A 104 9.47 -9.45 -1.22
N ARG A 105 9.69 -8.34 -1.92
CA ARG A 105 9.69 -7.03 -1.31
C ARG A 105 8.87 -6.05 -2.14
N VAL A 106 8.24 -5.10 -1.46
CA VAL A 106 7.46 -4.04 -2.09
C VAL A 106 8.42 -3.00 -2.65
N VAL A 107 8.30 -2.71 -3.94
CA VAL A 107 9.12 -1.67 -4.59
C VAL A 107 8.32 -0.42 -4.90
N GLN A 108 6.98 -0.50 -4.89
CA GLN A 108 6.12 0.65 -5.17
C GLN A 108 4.80 0.43 -4.46
N HIS A 109 4.24 1.50 -3.90
CA HIS A 109 2.90 1.48 -3.30
C HIS A 109 2.29 2.86 -3.45
N SER A 110 1.03 2.91 -3.83
CA SER A 110 0.33 4.18 -3.95
C SER A 110 -1.08 4.08 -3.40
N GLN A 111 -1.58 5.20 -2.89
CA GLN A 111 -2.94 5.32 -2.42
C GLN A 111 -3.51 6.62 -2.97
N VAL A 112 -4.69 6.53 -3.57
CA VAL A 112 -5.41 7.68 -4.08
C VAL A 112 -6.77 7.71 -3.40
N VAL A 113 -7.07 8.81 -2.74
CA VAL A 113 -8.35 8.97 -2.06
C VAL A 113 -9.45 9.17 -3.12
N PRO A 114 -10.57 8.46 -3.01
CA PRO A 114 -11.66 8.64 -3.95
C PRO A 114 -12.11 10.11 -3.98
N PRO A 115 -12.44 10.64 -5.14
CA PRO A 115 -12.88 12.03 -5.22
C PRO A 115 -14.22 12.19 -4.50
N SER A 116 -14.36 13.32 -3.81
CA SER A 116 -15.60 13.68 -3.17
C SER A 116 -16.65 14.02 -4.23
N PRO A 117 -17.92 13.65 -4.03
CA PRO A 117 -18.97 14.02 -4.96
C PRO A 117 -19.04 15.51 -5.21
N LEU A 118 -18.74 16.33 -4.20
CA LEU A 118 -18.76 17.77 -4.34
C LEU A 118 -17.48 18.35 -4.91
N GLY A 119 -16.36 17.74 -4.59
CA GLY A 119 -15.08 18.25 -5.02
C GLY A 119 -14.62 17.75 -6.36
N ASN A 120 -15.29 16.77 -6.88
CA ASN A 120 -14.85 16.09 -8.07
C ASN A 120 -14.98 16.93 -9.34
N ASP A 121 -16.05 17.69 -9.45
CA ASP A 121 -16.35 18.43 -10.65
C ASP A 121 -15.34 19.52 -10.97
N HIS A 122 -14.95 20.31 -10.01
CA HIS A 122 -14.03 21.41 -10.26
C HIS A 122 -12.59 20.95 -10.48
N ARG A 123 -12.33 19.69 -10.25
CA ARG A 123 -11.02 19.14 -10.53
C ARG A 123 -10.97 18.30 -11.77
N ALA A 124 -12.08 18.19 -12.42
CA ALA A 124 -12.14 17.45 -13.67
C ALA A 124 -11.48 18.30 -14.75
N ARG A 125 -10.22 18.17 -14.84
CA ARG A 125 -9.47 18.96 -15.80
C ARG A 125 -8.11 18.43 -15.93
#